data_cc89dac70d3100e0e0bbbf8805638d9b
#
_entry.id   cc89dac70d3100e0e0bbbf8805638d9b
#
_cell.length_a   1.000
_cell.length_b   1.000
_cell.length_c   1.000
_cell.angle_alpha   90.00
_cell.angle_beta   90.00
_cell.angle_gamma   90.00
#
_symmetry.space_group_name_H-M   'P 1'
#
loop_
_entity.id
_entity.type
_entity.pdbx_description
1 polymer ?
#
loop_
_entity_poly.entity_id
_entity_poly.type
_entity_poly.pdbx_seq_one_letter_code
_entity_poly.pdbx_strand_id
1 'polypeptide(L)'
;MLRAVVPSIWTKSGNNDFTASFPGNINDIKNLGKIQGAKGSELTTSLVAKTPGAITYAEKDYANKAKLPVAKVLNNADVAVAPGAAGVSAFLGSAKFNDNGTLVLDYTTKNAGAYLLGSTSYALVLTDYKDKAKGAAVKKLMTYILDNCAKKFPETEFAVIDGALYDFNKKLIARIG
;
A
#
# COMPACT_ATOMS: atom_id res chain seq x y z
N MET A 1 0.50 -1.62 8.62
CA MET A 1 0.45 -2.82 7.75
C MET A 1 1.05 -4.05 8.41
N LEU A 2 2.36 -4.16 8.64
CA LEU A 2 3.02 -5.35 9.23
C LEU A 2 2.41 -5.79 10.57
N ARG A 3 2.00 -4.83 11.42
CA ARG A 3 1.34 -5.12 12.69
C ARG A 3 0.03 -5.91 12.53
N ALA A 4 -0.72 -5.67 11.46
CA ALA A 4 -1.97 -6.39 11.21
C ALA A 4 -1.72 -7.79 10.60
N VAL A 5 -0.61 -7.97 9.88
CA VAL A 5 -0.25 -9.25 9.27
C VAL A 5 0.45 -10.19 10.27
N VAL A 6 1.27 -9.64 11.19
CA VAL A 6 2.02 -10.42 12.19
C VAL A 6 1.80 -9.88 13.61
N PRO A 7 0.56 -9.93 14.13
CA PRO A 7 0.21 -9.30 15.40
C PRO A 7 0.98 -9.88 16.60
N SER A 8 1.34 -11.16 16.58
CA SER A 8 2.09 -11.81 17.65
C SER A 8 3.48 -11.19 17.88
N ILE A 9 4.07 -10.60 16.84
CA ILE A 9 5.37 -9.93 16.92
C ILE A 9 5.21 -8.44 17.25
N TRP A 10 4.23 -7.80 16.65
CA TRP A 10 4.09 -6.32 16.64
C TRP A 10 3.31 -5.76 17.82
N THR A 11 2.41 -6.53 18.42
CA THR A 11 1.54 -6.06 19.51
C THR A 11 2.25 -5.86 20.84
N LYS A 12 3.41 -6.47 21.03
CA LYS A 12 4.16 -6.37 22.30
C LYS A 12 4.66 -4.97 22.63
N SER A 13 4.87 -4.12 21.62
CA SER A 13 5.40 -2.77 21.83
C SER A 13 4.33 -1.72 22.14
N GLY A 14 3.07 -1.95 21.78
CA GLY A 14 1.99 -0.95 21.90
C GLY A 14 2.19 0.31 21.03
N ASN A 15 3.23 0.34 20.21
CA ASN A 15 3.76 1.52 19.53
C ASN A 15 3.95 1.19 18.04
N ASN A 16 3.82 2.18 17.19
CA ASN A 16 4.05 2.09 15.74
C ASN A 16 5.51 2.39 15.36
N ASP A 17 6.35 2.71 16.34
CA ASP A 17 7.76 2.97 16.11
C ASP A 17 8.49 1.64 15.86
N PHE A 18 9.19 1.55 14.75
CA PHE A 18 10.00 0.39 14.39
C PHE A 18 11.08 0.12 15.44
N THR A 19 11.68 1.17 16.00
CA THR A 19 12.74 1.04 17.02
C THR A 19 12.26 0.39 18.30
N ALA A 20 10.99 0.64 18.68
CA ALA A 20 10.38 0.03 19.86
C ALA A 20 9.94 -1.43 19.62
N SER A 21 9.71 -1.81 18.37
CA SER A 21 9.24 -3.14 17.98
C SER A 21 10.37 -4.09 17.59
N PHE A 22 11.54 -3.55 17.28
CA PHE A 22 12.70 -4.35 16.91
C PHE A 22 13.32 -5.01 18.15
N PRO A 23 13.76 -6.30 18.06
CA PRO A 23 14.39 -6.99 19.19
C PRO A 23 15.77 -6.38 19.46
N GLY A 24 15.80 -5.38 20.30
CA GLY A 24 16.98 -4.59 20.64
C GLY A 24 16.93 -3.17 20.05
N ASN A 25 17.67 -2.27 20.69
CA ASN A 25 17.78 -0.89 20.24
C ASN A 25 18.59 -0.84 18.93
N ILE A 26 18.08 -0.18 17.89
CA ILE A 26 18.82 0.00 16.61
C ILE A 26 20.11 0.81 16.80
N ASN A 27 20.17 1.63 17.86
CA ASN A 27 21.36 2.42 18.23
C ASN A 27 22.33 1.66 19.13
N ASP A 28 21.99 0.42 19.52
CA ASP A 28 22.91 -0.41 20.30
C ASP A 28 24.13 -0.81 19.45
N ILE A 29 25.32 -0.69 20.01
CA ILE A 29 26.59 -0.98 19.31
C ILE A 29 26.62 -2.36 18.67
N LYS A 30 25.96 -3.36 19.27
CA LYS A 30 25.82 -4.72 18.71
C LYS A 30 24.97 -4.78 17.43
N ASN A 31 24.15 -3.77 17.18
CA ASN A 31 23.29 -3.64 16.00
C ASN A 31 23.88 -2.69 14.95
N LEU A 32 25.00 -2.01 15.25
CA LEU A 32 25.69 -1.17 14.26
C LEU A 32 26.10 -2.02 13.06
N GLY A 33 25.79 -1.50 11.87
CA GLY A 33 26.03 -2.20 10.60
C GLY A 33 25.02 -3.29 10.24
N LYS A 34 24.09 -3.68 11.14
CA LYS A 34 23.01 -4.62 10.83
C LYS A 34 21.74 -3.93 10.39
N ILE A 35 21.50 -2.71 10.90
CA ILE A 35 20.34 -1.89 10.57
C ILE A 35 20.83 -0.54 10.13
N GLN A 36 20.41 -0.13 8.94
CA GLN A 36 20.77 1.17 8.39
C GLN A 36 19.50 1.88 7.90
N GLY A 37 19.28 3.11 8.34
CA GLY A 37 18.20 3.96 7.87
C GLY A 37 18.59 4.68 6.58
N ALA A 38 17.62 4.83 5.69
CA ALA A 38 17.72 5.68 4.51
C ALA A 38 16.39 6.42 4.29
N LYS A 39 16.44 7.62 3.70
CA LYS A 39 15.25 8.44 3.49
C LYS A 39 14.57 8.05 2.17
N GLY A 40 13.39 7.44 2.29
CA GLY A 40 12.55 7.08 1.14
C GLY A 40 12.98 5.81 0.42
N SER A 41 12.11 5.33 -0.46
CA SER A 41 12.24 4.03 -1.13
C SER A 41 13.41 3.97 -2.10
N GLU A 42 13.75 5.08 -2.76
CA GLU A 42 14.89 5.16 -3.68
C GLU A 42 16.23 4.91 -2.98
N LEU A 43 16.49 5.63 -1.88
CA LEU A 43 17.74 5.47 -1.14
C LEU A 43 17.82 4.11 -0.44
N THR A 44 16.69 3.62 0.09
CA THR A 44 16.62 2.31 0.75
C THR A 44 16.93 1.17 -0.22
N THR A 45 16.35 1.18 -1.42
CA THR A 45 16.64 0.15 -2.44
C THR A 45 18.05 0.28 -3.00
N SER A 46 18.57 1.49 -3.18
CA SER A 46 19.97 1.71 -3.56
C SER A 46 20.96 1.14 -2.53
N LEU A 47 20.63 1.26 -1.24
CA LEU A 47 21.45 0.72 -0.16
C LEU A 47 21.46 -0.80 -0.18
N VAL A 48 20.31 -1.44 -0.36
CA VAL A 48 20.20 -2.91 -0.49
C VAL A 48 20.97 -3.41 -1.69
N ALA A 49 20.91 -2.72 -2.83
CA ALA A 49 21.63 -3.10 -4.04
C ALA A 49 23.17 -3.14 -3.84
N LYS A 50 23.69 -2.36 -2.89
CA LYS A 50 25.14 -2.27 -2.57
C LYS A 50 25.56 -3.12 -1.38
N THR A 51 24.60 -3.75 -0.67
CA THR A 51 24.88 -4.47 0.59
C THR A 51 24.44 -5.93 0.44
N PRO A 52 25.37 -6.86 0.18
CA PRO A 52 25.06 -8.29 0.07
C PRO A 52 24.34 -8.81 1.33
N GLY A 53 23.24 -9.53 1.14
CA GLY A 53 22.42 -10.07 2.24
C GLY A 53 21.48 -9.08 2.90
N ALA A 54 21.45 -7.81 2.47
CA ALA A 54 20.50 -6.83 2.99
C ALA A 54 19.09 -7.08 2.48
N ILE A 55 18.10 -6.71 3.31
CA ILE A 55 16.67 -6.78 3.01
C ILE A 55 15.99 -5.45 3.39
N THR A 56 15.02 -5.03 2.61
CA THR A 56 14.17 -3.86 2.92
C THR A 56 12.75 -4.06 2.42
N TYR A 57 11.89 -3.09 2.68
CA TYR A 57 10.59 -2.95 2.03
C TYR A 57 10.55 -1.61 1.29
N ALA A 58 9.94 -1.62 0.13
CA ALA A 58 9.71 -0.44 -0.71
C ALA A 58 8.56 -0.75 -1.67
N GLU A 59 8.07 0.25 -2.39
CA GLU A 59 7.15 0.02 -3.50
C GLU A 59 7.89 -0.77 -4.60
N LYS A 60 7.17 -1.69 -5.25
CA LYS A 60 7.73 -2.63 -6.22
C LYS A 60 8.47 -1.94 -7.38
N ASP A 61 8.00 -0.77 -7.81
CA ASP A 61 8.64 0.01 -8.87
C ASP A 61 10.10 0.37 -8.54
N TYR A 62 10.40 0.74 -7.28
CA TYR A 62 11.78 1.01 -6.86
C TYR A 62 12.65 -0.25 -6.85
N ALA A 63 12.09 -1.38 -6.46
CA ALA A 63 12.81 -2.66 -6.53
C ALA A 63 13.12 -3.03 -7.99
N ASN A 64 12.16 -2.85 -8.91
CA ASN A 64 12.34 -3.10 -10.34
C ASN A 64 13.42 -2.19 -10.94
N LYS A 65 13.39 -0.89 -10.65
CA LYS A 65 14.41 0.08 -11.09
C LYS A 65 15.82 -0.28 -10.59
N ALA A 66 15.91 -0.73 -9.35
CA ALA A 66 17.16 -1.17 -8.74
C ALA A 66 17.56 -2.62 -9.12
N LYS A 67 16.74 -3.31 -9.94
CA LYS A 67 16.93 -4.72 -10.35
C LYS A 67 17.09 -5.68 -9.17
N LEU A 68 16.37 -5.41 -8.08
CA LEU A 68 16.38 -6.22 -6.87
C LEU A 68 15.35 -7.36 -6.96
N PRO A 69 15.68 -8.55 -6.48
CA PRO A 69 14.70 -9.62 -6.34
C PRO A 69 13.63 -9.25 -5.29
N VAL A 70 12.39 -9.66 -5.53
CA VAL A 70 11.27 -9.40 -4.64
C VAL A 70 10.71 -10.70 -4.09
N ALA A 71 10.57 -10.78 -2.78
CA ALA A 71 10.04 -11.98 -2.12
C ALA A 71 8.54 -12.13 -2.34
N LYS A 72 8.08 -13.38 -2.51
CA LYS A 72 6.67 -13.72 -2.33
C LYS A 72 6.33 -13.75 -0.85
N VAL A 73 5.09 -13.41 -0.50
CA VAL A 73 4.58 -13.43 0.87
C VAL A 73 3.54 -14.52 0.99
N LEU A 74 3.69 -15.37 2.00
CA LEU A 74 2.71 -16.40 2.33
C LEU A 74 1.45 -15.73 2.89
N ASN A 75 0.29 -16.02 2.31
CA ASN A 75 -0.99 -15.49 2.77
C ASN A 75 -1.72 -16.46 3.71
N ASN A 76 -2.92 -16.10 4.19
CA ASN A 76 -3.67 -16.96 5.11
C ASN A 76 -4.30 -18.20 4.46
N ALA A 77 -4.19 -18.36 3.16
CA ALA A 77 -4.55 -19.58 2.43
C ALA A 77 -3.34 -20.48 2.16
N ASP A 78 -2.19 -20.20 2.83
CA ASP A 78 -0.92 -20.91 2.66
C ASP A 78 -0.36 -20.86 1.23
N VAL A 79 -0.68 -19.79 0.49
CA VAL A 79 -0.18 -19.55 -0.87
C VAL A 79 0.87 -18.44 -0.85
N ALA A 80 2.01 -18.69 -1.47
CA ALA A 80 3.08 -17.71 -1.65
C ALA A 80 2.76 -16.79 -2.84
N VAL A 81 2.27 -15.58 -2.56
CA VAL A 81 1.83 -14.59 -3.55
C VAL A 81 2.92 -13.55 -3.80
N ALA A 82 3.22 -13.29 -5.07
CA ALA A 82 4.15 -12.25 -5.47
C ALA A 82 3.49 -10.87 -5.36
N PRO A 83 4.26 -9.80 -5.02
CA PRO A 83 3.74 -8.44 -5.09
C PRO A 83 3.46 -8.04 -6.53
N GLY A 84 2.34 -7.37 -6.75
CA GLY A 84 1.91 -6.87 -8.06
C GLY A 84 0.43 -6.55 -8.10
N ALA A 85 0.00 -5.96 -9.21
CA ALA A 85 -1.36 -5.45 -9.38
C ALA A 85 -2.43 -6.50 -9.08
N ALA A 86 -2.30 -7.72 -9.61
CA ALA A 86 -3.30 -8.79 -9.40
C ALA A 86 -3.42 -9.20 -7.92
N GLY A 87 -2.29 -9.36 -7.21
CA GLY A 87 -2.30 -9.74 -5.79
C GLY A 87 -2.89 -8.64 -4.90
N VAL A 88 -2.59 -7.38 -5.21
CA VAL A 88 -3.16 -6.23 -4.50
C VAL A 88 -4.65 -6.09 -4.81
N SER A 89 -5.10 -6.23 -6.06
CA SER A 89 -6.53 -6.22 -6.42
C SER A 89 -7.30 -7.31 -5.69
N ALA A 90 -6.76 -8.53 -5.63
CA ALA A 90 -7.38 -9.64 -4.89
C ALA A 90 -7.49 -9.35 -3.38
N PHE A 91 -6.51 -8.67 -2.80
CA PHE A 91 -6.54 -8.24 -1.40
C PHE A 91 -7.57 -7.13 -1.17
N LEU A 92 -7.56 -6.09 -2.00
CA LEU A 92 -8.51 -4.96 -1.91
C LEU A 92 -9.96 -5.40 -2.16
N GLY A 93 -10.16 -6.43 -2.98
CA GLY A 93 -11.49 -7.04 -3.20
C GLY A 93 -12.11 -7.65 -1.94
N SER A 94 -11.31 -7.91 -0.90
CA SER A 94 -11.79 -8.39 0.42
C SER A 94 -12.12 -7.25 1.38
N ALA A 95 -11.84 -5.99 1.02
CA ALA A 95 -12.03 -4.85 1.89
C ALA A 95 -13.51 -4.47 2.06
N LYS A 96 -13.85 -3.90 3.22
CA LYS A 96 -15.14 -3.25 3.45
C LYS A 96 -15.02 -1.75 3.17
N PHE A 97 -16.09 -1.17 2.62
CA PHE A 97 -16.16 0.25 2.28
C PHE A 97 -16.87 1.02 3.40
N ASN A 98 -16.26 2.08 3.88
CA ASN A 98 -16.88 3.03 4.80
C ASN A 98 -17.50 4.21 4.04
N ASP A 99 -18.56 4.80 4.55
CA ASP A 99 -19.28 5.92 3.91
C ASP A 99 -18.42 7.17 3.66
N ASN A 100 -17.33 7.33 4.41
CA ASN A 100 -16.35 8.41 4.23
C ASN A 100 -15.33 8.14 3.14
N GLY A 101 -15.40 7.00 2.45
CA GLY A 101 -14.49 6.65 1.36
C GLY A 101 -13.28 5.83 1.78
N THR A 102 -13.09 5.56 3.07
CA THR A 102 -11.98 4.72 3.53
C THR A 102 -12.30 3.23 3.41
N LEU A 103 -11.25 2.41 3.29
CA LEU A 103 -11.35 0.95 3.24
C LEU A 103 -10.92 0.34 4.58
N VAL A 104 -11.67 -0.65 5.04
CA VAL A 104 -11.23 -1.56 6.10
C VAL A 104 -10.66 -2.79 5.43
N LEU A 105 -9.33 -2.89 5.42
CA LEU A 105 -8.61 -3.99 4.80
C LEU A 105 -8.75 -5.27 5.64
N ASP A 106 -9.12 -6.37 4.99
CA ASP A 106 -9.25 -7.67 5.66
C ASP A 106 -7.92 -8.44 5.57
N TYR A 107 -7.06 -8.26 6.58
CA TYR A 107 -5.80 -9.00 6.69
C TYR A 107 -5.98 -10.48 7.07
N THR A 108 -7.21 -10.92 7.33
CA THR A 108 -7.53 -12.32 7.65
C THR A 108 -8.12 -13.07 6.47
N THR A 109 -8.28 -12.41 5.33
CA THR A 109 -8.87 -13.01 4.12
C THR A 109 -8.20 -14.33 3.74
N LYS A 110 -9.01 -15.30 3.34
CA LYS A 110 -8.59 -16.60 2.79
C LYS A 110 -8.52 -16.60 1.27
N ASN A 111 -8.59 -15.42 0.63
CA ASN A 111 -8.42 -15.34 -0.82
C ASN A 111 -6.99 -15.76 -1.19
N ALA A 112 -6.86 -16.88 -1.90
CA ALA A 112 -5.57 -17.47 -2.28
C ALA A 112 -4.71 -16.56 -3.17
N GLY A 113 -5.32 -15.61 -3.88
CA GLY A 113 -4.62 -14.63 -4.71
C GLY A 113 -4.19 -13.37 -3.95
N ALA A 114 -4.60 -13.16 -2.70
CA ALA A 114 -4.39 -11.91 -1.98
C ALA A 114 -2.93 -11.71 -1.55
N TYR A 115 -2.35 -10.56 -1.92
CA TYR A 115 -1.06 -10.10 -1.41
C TYR A 115 -1.28 -9.16 -0.22
N LEU A 116 -1.06 -9.67 0.99
CA LEU A 116 -1.47 -9.00 2.24
C LEU A 116 -0.66 -7.75 2.61
N LEU A 117 0.46 -7.48 1.96
CA LEU A 117 1.22 -6.23 2.15
C LEU A 117 0.81 -5.12 1.18
N GLY A 118 -0.35 -5.28 0.51
CA GLY A 118 -0.97 -4.23 -0.29
C GLY A 118 -1.50 -3.08 0.60
N SER A 119 -1.56 -1.88 0.06
CA SER A 119 -2.15 -0.70 0.71
C SER A 119 -2.84 0.20 -0.31
N THR A 120 -3.61 1.17 0.18
CA THR A 120 -4.28 2.18 -0.64
C THR A 120 -3.80 3.58 -0.30
N SER A 121 -3.75 4.44 -1.31
CA SER A 121 -3.66 5.89 -1.14
C SER A 121 -5.02 6.52 -1.43
N TYR A 122 -5.30 7.64 -0.81
CA TYR A 122 -6.58 8.34 -0.93
C TYR A 122 -6.38 9.75 -1.49
N ALA A 123 -7.26 10.14 -2.42
CA ALA A 123 -7.41 11.54 -2.77
C ALA A 123 -8.41 12.18 -1.78
N LEU A 124 -7.98 13.25 -1.10
CA LEU A 124 -8.83 14.02 -0.20
C LEU A 124 -9.40 15.23 -0.94
N VAL A 125 -10.71 15.27 -1.06
CA VAL A 125 -11.43 16.34 -1.75
C VAL A 125 -12.59 16.83 -0.89
N LEU A 126 -12.96 18.12 -1.01
CA LEU A 126 -14.16 18.62 -0.38
C LEU A 126 -15.40 18.12 -1.13
N THR A 127 -16.47 17.85 -0.40
CA THR A 127 -17.77 17.54 -0.99
C THR A 127 -18.59 18.78 -1.32
N ASP A 128 -18.35 19.89 -0.60
CA ASP A 128 -19.00 21.19 -0.84
C ASP A 128 -17.94 22.28 -1.07
N TYR A 129 -17.97 22.88 -2.24
CA TYR A 129 -17.11 24.00 -2.62
C TYR A 129 -17.90 25.30 -2.62
N LYS A 130 -17.38 26.34 -1.93
CA LYS A 130 -17.93 27.70 -2.03
C LYS A 130 -17.91 28.21 -3.47
N ASP A 131 -16.82 27.97 -4.18
CA ASP A 131 -16.68 28.21 -5.62
C ASP A 131 -17.21 26.97 -6.37
N LYS A 132 -18.40 27.08 -6.91
CA LYS A 132 -19.06 26.00 -7.64
C LYS A 132 -18.35 25.62 -8.95
N ALA A 133 -17.70 26.58 -9.62
CA ALA A 133 -16.91 26.30 -10.82
C ALA A 133 -15.68 25.45 -10.48
N LYS A 134 -15.01 25.75 -9.35
CA LYS A 134 -13.92 24.94 -8.81
C LYS A 134 -14.38 23.53 -8.43
N GLY A 135 -15.53 23.40 -7.75
CA GLY A 135 -16.12 22.11 -7.39
C GLY A 135 -16.36 21.26 -8.65
N ALA A 136 -16.98 21.82 -9.67
CA ALA A 136 -17.24 21.16 -10.95
C ALA A 136 -15.93 20.72 -11.64
N ALA A 137 -14.89 21.56 -11.63
CA ALA A 137 -13.59 21.23 -12.20
C ALA A 137 -12.91 20.05 -11.46
N VAL A 138 -12.96 20.05 -10.12
CA VAL A 138 -12.43 18.94 -9.29
C VAL A 138 -13.19 17.65 -9.55
N LYS A 139 -14.53 17.70 -9.60
CA LYS A 139 -15.36 16.54 -9.96
C LYS A 139 -14.98 15.96 -11.32
N LYS A 140 -14.83 16.83 -12.34
CA LYS A 140 -14.41 16.42 -13.68
C LYS A 140 -13.02 15.77 -13.68
N LEU A 141 -12.06 16.33 -12.92
CA LEU A 141 -10.73 15.77 -12.79
C LEU A 141 -10.76 14.39 -12.14
N MET A 142 -11.47 14.24 -11.02
CA MET A 142 -11.56 12.96 -10.30
C MET A 142 -12.25 11.89 -11.15
N THR A 143 -13.31 12.27 -11.90
CA THR A 143 -13.96 11.39 -12.86
C THR A 143 -13.00 10.95 -13.95
N TYR A 144 -12.23 11.88 -14.53
CA TYR A 144 -11.25 11.57 -15.56
C TYR A 144 -10.16 10.60 -15.05
N ILE A 145 -9.65 10.83 -13.84
CA ILE A 145 -8.66 9.94 -13.21
C ILE A 145 -9.24 8.54 -13.03
N LEU A 146 -10.46 8.41 -12.52
CA LEU A 146 -11.11 7.13 -12.29
C LEU A 146 -11.35 6.38 -13.62
N ASP A 147 -11.87 7.07 -14.63
CA ASP A 147 -12.31 6.45 -15.88
C ASP A 147 -11.16 6.11 -16.84
N ASN A 148 -10.06 6.88 -16.78
CA ASN A 148 -8.97 6.79 -17.76
C ASN A 148 -7.63 6.38 -17.15
N CYS A 149 -7.22 7.00 -16.03
CA CYS A 149 -5.90 6.73 -15.45
C CYS A 149 -5.88 5.41 -14.69
N ALA A 150 -6.92 5.13 -13.91
CA ALA A 150 -7.00 3.92 -13.07
C ALA A 150 -6.90 2.61 -13.86
N LYS A 151 -7.31 2.62 -15.14
CA LYS A 151 -7.20 1.46 -16.04
C LYS A 151 -5.75 1.19 -16.49
N LYS A 152 -4.87 2.19 -16.43
CA LYS A 152 -3.46 2.11 -16.82
C LYS A 152 -2.53 1.82 -15.64
N PHE A 153 -3.05 1.72 -14.42
CA PHE A 153 -2.26 1.46 -13.21
C PHE A 153 -1.41 0.18 -13.27
N PRO A 154 -1.84 -0.92 -13.93
CA PRO A 154 -0.99 -2.11 -14.04
C PRO A 154 0.35 -1.86 -14.70
N GLU A 155 0.46 -0.89 -15.60
CA GLU A 155 1.72 -0.48 -16.23
C GLU A 155 2.70 0.14 -15.23
N THR A 156 2.18 0.63 -14.09
CA THR A 156 2.93 1.24 -12.99
C THR A 156 2.96 0.37 -11.73
N GLU A 157 2.62 -0.94 -11.85
CA GLU A 157 2.55 -1.90 -10.75
C GLU A 157 1.47 -1.60 -9.69
N PHE A 158 0.55 -0.66 -9.97
CA PHE A 158 -0.62 -0.42 -9.12
C PHE A 158 -1.80 -1.29 -9.53
N ALA A 159 -2.65 -1.63 -8.55
CA ALA A 159 -3.89 -2.35 -8.82
C ALA A 159 -4.87 -1.49 -9.63
N VAL A 160 -5.60 -2.13 -10.54
CA VAL A 160 -6.72 -1.50 -11.24
C VAL A 160 -7.83 -1.17 -10.24
N ILE A 161 -8.46 -0.02 -10.42
CA ILE A 161 -9.72 0.30 -9.72
C ILE A 161 -10.86 -0.14 -10.63
N ASP A 162 -11.45 -1.30 -10.35
CA ASP A 162 -12.57 -1.88 -11.10
C ASP A 162 -13.66 -2.43 -10.17
N GLY A 163 -14.70 -3.01 -10.74
CA GLY A 163 -15.80 -3.66 -10.03
C GLY A 163 -16.39 -2.81 -8.92
N ALA A 164 -16.62 -3.41 -7.75
CA ALA A 164 -17.23 -2.74 -6.60
C ALA A 164 -16.44 -1.51 -6.11
N LEU A 165 -15.10 -1.54 -6.22
CA LEU A 165 -14.26 -0.42 -5.84
C LEU A 165 -14.45 0.77 -6.81
N TYR A 166 -14.59 0.51 -8.10
CA TYR A 166 -14.90 1.55 -9.10
C TYR A 166 -16.27 2.18 -8.82
N ASP A 167 -17.30 1.36 -8.65
CA ASP A 167 -18.67 1.83 -8.40
C ASP A 167 -18.75 2.66 -7.10
N PHE A 168 -18.03 2.23 -6.08
CA PHE A 168 -17.93 2.96 -4.83
C PHE A 168 -17.27 4.33 -5.02
N ASN A 169 -16.12 4.41 -5.69
CA ASN A 169 -15.46 5.68 -5.98
C ASN A 169 -16.33 6.61 -6.83
N LYS A 170 -17.07 6.07 -7.81
CA LYS A 170 -18.00 6.85 -8.62
C LYS A 170 -19.10 7.51 -7.78
N LYS A 171 -19.65 6.78 -6.78
CA LYS A 171 -20.62 7.34 -5.83
C LYS A 171 -20.03 8.44 -4.97
N LEU A 172 -18.78 8.31 -4.53
CA LEU A 172 -18.09 9.35 -3.76
C LEU A 172 -17.84 10.61 -4.60
N ILE A 173 -17.37 10.45 -5.83
CA ILE A 173 -17.13 11.56 -6.77
C ILE A 173 -18.44 12.31 -7.09
N ALA A 174 -19.57 11.61 -7.14
CA ALA A 174 -20.88 12.23 -7.37
C ALA A 174 -21.25 13.24 -6.28
N ARG A 175 -20.75 13.10 -5.04
CA ARG A 175 -21.00 14.02 -3.91
C ARG A 175 -20.24 15.35 -4.02
N ILE A 176 -19.28 15.48 -4.92
CA ILE A 176 -18.52 16.72 -5.13
C ILE A 176 -19.39 17.72 -5.85
N GLY A 177 -19.61 18.93 -5.27
CA GLY A 177 -20.47 19.94 -5.88
C GLY A 177 -20.39 21.32 -5.26
#